data_e290156b9ce3f3714986854eb08b10ac
#
_entry.id   e290156b9ce3f3714986854eb08b10ac
#
_cell.length_a   1.000
_cell.length_b   1.000
_cell.length_c   1.000
_cell.angle_alpha   90.00
_cell.angle_beta   90.00
_cell.angle_gamma   90.00
#
_symmetry.space_group_name_H-M   'P 1'
#
loop_
_entity.id
_entity.type
_entity.pdbx_description
1 polymer ?
#
loop_
_entity_poly.entity_id
_entity_poly.type
_entity_poly.pdbx_seq_one_letter_code
_entity_poly.pdbx_strand_id
1 'polypeptide(L)'
;MTFEAKYLGSNGWLIKFDKTNLIIDPWLTGDLIFPPGEWFFKGSLDNEILIEEDINIILLTQGLPDHCHVPSLKKFKKNIDIICPNSAKGILEKLGFTSIKVLKPKEKIMQKDLEIEATAGAPVPQIENGYIVKDDKGKGFYIEPH
;
A
#
# COMPACT_ATOMS: atom_id res chain seq x y z
N MET A 1 -1.76 -14.83 19.68
CA MET A 1 -1.68 -14.72 18.22
C MET A 1 -2.71 -13.72 17.73
N THR A 2 -2.26 -12.57 17.33
CA THR A 2 -3.14 -11.47 16.94
C THR A 2 -3.06 -11.26 15.43
N PHE A 3 -4.20 -11.34 14.79
CA PHE A 3 -4.42 -10.75 13.47
C PHE A 3 -5.37 -9.59 13.69
N GLU A 4 -4.94 -8.39 13.36
CA GLU A 4 -5.71 -7.18 13.55
C GLU A 4 -5.71 -6.37 12.26
N ALA A 5 -6.88 -5.87 11.86
CA ALA A 5 -7.04 -4.98 10.71
C ALA A 5 -7.66 -3.66 11.18
N LYS A 6 -6.97 -2.56 10.93
CA LYS A 6 -7.42 -1.20 11.25
C LYS A 6 -7.62 -0.42 9.96
N TYR A 7 -8.83 0.07 9.75
CA TYR A 7 -9.13 0.94 8.61
C TYR A 7 -8.60 2.35 8.87
N LEU A 8 -7.90 2.92 7.89
CA LEU A 8 -7.24 4.22 7.99
C LEU A 8 -7.93 5.31 7.15
N GLY A 9 -8.99 4.98 6.44
CA GLY A 9 -9.67 5.89 5.53
C GLY A 9 -9.26 5.70 4.06
N SER A 10 -10.11 6.14 3.13
CA SER A 10 -9.97 5.92 1.69
C SER A 10 -9.70 4.44 1.38
N ASN A 11 -8.57 4.11 0.77
CA ASN A 11 -8.16 2.73 0.49
C ASN A 11 -7.18 2.17 1.55
N GLY A 12 -6.91 2.93 2.62
CA GLY A 12 -5.85 2.65 3.58
C GLY A 12 -6.23 1.64 4.66
N TRP A 13 -5.34 0.68 4.89
CA TRP A 13 -5.44 -0.31 5.96
C TRP A 13 -4.11 -0.53 6.65
N LEU A 14 -4.14 -0.71 7.97
CA LEU A 14 -3.04 -1.25 8.75
C LEU A 14 -3.40 -2.68 9.17
N ILE A 15 -2.57 -3.63 8.79
CA ILE A 15 -2.75 -5.04 9.12
C ILE A 15 -1.59 -5.48 10.01
N LYS A 16 -1.92 -6.04 11.16
CA LYS A 16 -0.94 -6.58 12.11
C LYS A 16 -1.00 -8.09 12.16
N PHE A 17 0.12 -8.72 11.86
CA PHE A 17 0.39 -10.13 12.12
C PHE A 17 1.27 -10.25 13.37
N ASP A 18 1.50 -11.46 13.85
CA ASP A 18 2.30 -11.67 15.06
C ASP A 18 3.69 -11.00 15.04
N LYS A 19 4.33 -10.97 13.86
CA LYS A 19 5.72 -10.49 13.71
C LYS A 19 5.88 -9.36 12.71
N THR A 20 4.88 -9.13 11.86
CA THR A 20 4.99 -8.18 10.75
C THR A 20 3.77 -7.28 10.69
N ASN A 21 4.01 -5.97 10.67
CA ASN A 21 3.00 -4.96 10.43
C ASN A 21 3.09 -4.48 8.97
N LEU A 22 1.97 -4.47 8.30
CA LEU A 22 1.84 -4.12 6.90
C LEU A 22 0.83 -2.99 6.75
N ILE A 23 1.18 -1.98 5.95
CA ILE A 23 0.27 -0.90 5.62
C ILE A 23 -0.07 -0.93 4.12
N ILE A 24 -1.34 -0.72 3.82
CA ILE A 24 -1.87 -0.78 2.44
C ILE A 24 -2.36 0.61 2.06
N ASP A 25 -1.96 1.09 0.88
CA ASP A 25 -2.43 2.33 0.25
C ASP A 25 -2.61 3.51 1.23
N PRO A 26 -1.56 3.91 2.00
CA PRO A 26 -1.73 4.86 3.09
C PRO A 26 -2.00 6.29 2.62
N TRP A 27 -3.10 6.87 3.11
CA TRP A 27 -3.33 8.31 3.08
C TRP A 27 -3.39 8.82 4.52
N LEU A 28 -2.28 9.42 4.98
CA LEU A 28 -2.05 9.74 6.40
C LEU A 28 -1.96 11.24 6.67
N THR A 29 -1.71 12.03 5.64
CA THR A 29 -1.46 13.47 5.77
C THR A 29 -1.75 14.20 4.47
N GLY A 30 -2.01 15.51 4.56
CA GLY A 30 -2.18 16.37 3.41
C GLY A 30 -3.44 16.08 2.60
N ASP A 31 -3.52 16.74 1.46
CA ASP A 31 -4.66 16.66 0.56
C ASP A 31 -4.46 15.56 -0.48
N LEU A 32 -5.57 14.96 -0.88
CA LEU A 32 -5.63 14.03 -1.98
C LEU A 32 -6.07 14.79 -3.23
N ILE A 33 -5.16 14.93 -4.18
CA ILE A 33 -5.36 15.71 -5.40
C ILE A 33 -5.18 14.81 -6.60
N PHE A 34 -6.19 14.77 -7.48
CA PHE A 34 -6.12 14.05 -8.75
C PHE A 34 -5.71 14.98 -9.88
N PRO A 35 -4.95 14.48 -10.88
CA PRO A 35 -4.75 15.20 -12.12
C PRO A 35 -6.08 15.53 -12.81
N PRO A 36 -6.22 16.70 -13.43
CA PRO A 36 -5.20 17.70 -13.70
C PRO A 36 -4.96 18.71 -12.56
N GLY A 37 -5.62 18.60 -11.41
CA GLY A 37 -5.37 19.46 -10.26
C GLY A 37 -6.54 19.62 -9.30
N GLU A 38 -6.36 20.45 -8.28
CA GLU A 38 -7.33 20.65 -7.18
C GLU A 38 -8.73 21.03 -7.65
N TRP A 39 -8.83 21.80 -8.73
CA TRP A 39 -10.11 22.23 -9.30
C TRP A 39 -10.94 21.09 -9.89
N PHE A 40 -10.30 19.96 -10.19
CA PHE A 40 -10.97 18.77 -10.70
C PHE A 40 -11.44 17.87 -9.56
N PHE A 41 -10.53 17.54 -8.64
CA PHE A 41 -10.85 16.76 -7.46
C PHE A 41 -9.83 17.01 -6.36
N LYS A 42 -10.32 17.27 -5.16
CA LYS A 42 -9.52 17.40 -3.94
C LYS A 42 -10.26 16.78 -2.76
N GLY A 43 -9.60 15.87 -2.08
CA GLY A 43 -10.00 15.37 -0.78
C GLY A 43 -9.09 15.96 0.30
N SER A 44 -9.61 16.15 1.50
CA SER A 44 -8.83 16.65 2.65
C SER A 44 -9.09 15.78 3.87
N LEU A 45 -8.04 15.58 4.68
CA LEU A 45 -8.15 14.98 6.00
C LEU A 45 -8.46 16.06 7.03
N ASP A 46 -9.38 15.77 7.95
CA ASP A 46 -9.65 16.65 9.10
C ASP A 46 -8.45 16.72 10.02
N ASN A 47 -7.76 15.60 10.22
CA ASN A 47 -6.55 15.50 11.03
C ASN A 47 -5.57 14.51 10.42
N GLU A 48 -4.27 14.69 10.68
CA GLU A 48 -3.27 13.68 10.34
C GLU A 48 -3.53 12.36 11.07
N ILE A 49 -3.28 11.26 10.38
CA ILE A 49 -3.35 9.92 10.95
C ILE A 49 -1.95 9.54 11.42
N LEU A 50 -1.78 9.36 12.73
CA LEU A 50 -0.52 8.92 13.32
C LEU A 50 -0.50 7.40 13.39
N ILE A 51 0.60 6.82 12.90
CA ILE A 51 0.88 5.39 13.00
C ILE A 51 1.93 5.22 14.09
N GLU A 52 1.53 4.60 15.19
CA GLU A 52 2.40 4.33 16.33
C GLU A 52 3.18 3.02 16.15
N GLU A 53 2.66 2.12 15.33
CA GLU A 53 3.25 0.83 15.04
C GLU A 53 4.48 0.95 14.14
N ASP A 54 5.47 0.08 14.36
CA ASP A 54 6.60 -0.06 13.46
C ASP A 54 6.18 -0.82 12.20
N ILE A 55 6.14 -0.13 11.07
CA ILE A 55 5.69 -0.71 9.79
C ILE A 55 6.87 -1.39 9.10
N ASN A 56 6.67 -2.65 8.73
CA ASN A 56 7.68 -3.48 8.08
C ASN A 56 7.54 -3.50 6.56
N ILE A 57 6.30 -3.45 6.05
CA ILE A 57 6.00 -3.57 4.61
C ILE A 57 4.94 -2.54 4.22
N ILE A 58 5.15 -1.85 3.10
CA ILE A 58 4.12 -1.08 2.41
C ILE A 58 3.64 -1.90 1.21
N LEU A 59 2.34 -2.09 1.10
CA LEU A 59 1.68 -2.78 0.00
C LEU A 59 0.85 -1.77 -0.78
N LEU A 60 1.17 -1.56 -2.06
CA LEU A 60 0.42 -0.65 -2.92
C LEU A 60 -0.34 -1.41 -4.00
N THR A 61 -1.57 -1.03 -4.23
CA THR A 61 -2.45 -1.68 -5.21
C THR A 61 -2.37 -1.04 -6.58
N GLN A 62 -2.07 0.25 -6.67
CA GLN A 62 -1.84 0.97 -7.93
C GLN A 62 -1.08 2.29 -7.72
N GLY A 63 -0.77 2.99 -8.81
CA GLY A 63 0.00 4.24 -8.79
C GLY A 63 -0.82 5.53 -8.74
N LEU A 64 -2.15 5.50 -8.66
CA LEU A 64 -2.97 6.70 -8.54
C LEU A 64 -2.85 7.34 -7.15
N PRO A 65 -3.14 8.65 -7.02
CA PRO A 65 -2.95 9.39 -5.77
C PRO A 65 -3.67 8.85 -4.54
N ASP A 66 -4.82 8.23 -4.71
CA ASP A 66 -5.61 7.64 -3.62
C ASP A 66 -5.12 6.26 -3.16
N HIS A 67 -4.11 5.71 -3.85
CA HIS A 67 -3.43 4.46 -3.50
C HIS A 67 -1.93 4.68 -3.25
N CYS A 68 -1.28 5.53 -4.05
CA CYS A 68 0.13 5.84 -3.97
C CYS A 68 0.30 7.33 -3.57
N HIS A 69 -0.11 7.67 -2.35
CA HIS A 69 -0.15 9.05 -1.88
C HIS A 69 1.23 9.56 -1.50
N VAL A 70 1.81 10.39 -2.36
CA VAL A 70 3.20 10.86 -2.23
C VAL A 70 3.49 11.56 -0.89
N PRO A 71 2.65 12.49 -0.37
CA PRO A 71 2.93 13.11 0.93
C PRO A 71 2.97 12.10 2.08
N SER A 72 2.09 11.11 2.09
CA SER A 72 2.07 10.06 3.11
C SER A 72 3.30 9.14 3.00
N LEU A 73 3.67 8.74 1.79
CA LEU A 73 4.84 7.88 1.55
C LEU A 73 6.14 8.53 1.99
N LYS A 74 6.26 9.86 1.90
CA LYS A 74 7.44 10.59 2.38
C LYS A 74 7.71 10.43 3.88
N LYS A 75 6.72 10.02 4.67
CA LYS A 75 6.86 9.80 6.12
C LYS A 75 7.60 8.51 6.46
N PHE A 76 7.73 7.58 5.53
CA PHE A 76 8.39 6.29 5.76
C PHE A 76 9.89 6.33 5.46
N LYS A 77 10.63 5.44 6.13
CA LYS A 77 12.06 5.24 5.87
C LYS A 77 12.27 4.75 4.44
N LYS A 78 13.32 5.22 3.77
CA LYS A 78 13.55 4.93 2.35
C LYS A 78 13.98 3.50 2.05
N ASN A 79 14.39 2.77 3.07
CA ASN A 79 14.76 1.35 2.98
C ASN A 79 13.63 0.39 3.40
N ILE A 80 12.42 0.90 3.67
CA ILE A 80 11.27 0.03 3.95
C ILE A 80 10.95 -0.84 2.73
N ASP A 81 10.53 -2.06 2.97
CA ASP A 81 10.12 -2.96 1.88
C ASP A 81 8.79 -2.50 1.30
N ILE A 82 8.75 -2.28 -0.01
CA ILE A 82 7.52 -1.91 -0.74
C ILE A 82 7.23 -2.94 -1.81
N ILE A 83 6.00 -3.42 -1.83
CA ILE A 83 5.47 -4.31 -2.86
C ILE A 83 4.39 -3.56 -3.63
N CYS A 84 4.50 -3.53 -4.94
CA CYS A 84 3.62 -2.70 -5.77
C CYS A 84 3.45 -3.25 -7.19
N PRO A 85 2.46 -2.79 -7.95
CA PRO A 85 2.41 -2.96 -9.38
C PRO A 85 3.39 -2.03 -10.09
N ASN A 86 3.65 -2.28 -11.37
CA ASN A 86 4.57 -1.46 -12.17
C ASN A 86 4.15 0.02 -12.25
N SER A 87 2.85 0.31 -12.17
CA SER A 87 2.35 1.68 -12.21
C SER A 87 2.85 2.58 -11.06
N ALA A 88 3.20 2.02 -9.92
CA ALA A 88 3.73 2.77 -8.77
C ALA A 88 5.25 2.87 -8.75
N LYS A 89 5.98 2.00 -9.46
CA LYS A 89 7.44 1.88 -9.38
C LYS A 89 8.16 3.20 -9.61
N GLY A 90 7.88 3.87 -10.72
CA GLY A 90 8.57 5.11 -11.07
C GLY A 90 8.35 6.26 -10.07
N ILE A 91 7.18 6.30 -9.42
CA ILE A 91 6.88 7.26 -8.37
C ILE A 91 7.76 6.98 -7.14
N LEU A 92 7.84 5.73 -6.72
CA LEU A 92 8.62 5.30 -5.57
C LEU A 92 10.12 5.52 -5.77
N GLU A 93 10.66 5.22 -6.95
CA GLU A 93 12.06 5.49 -7.31
C GLU A 93 12.39 6.98 -7.22
N LYS A 94 11.52 7.86 -7.74
CA LYS A 94 11.68 9.32 -7.63
C LYS A 94 11.63 9.81 -6.18
N LEU A 95 10.92 9.12 -5.30
CA LEU A 95 10.88 9.41 -3.87
C LEU A 95 12.11 8.89 -3.10
N GLY A 96 13.00 8.15 -3.76
CA GLY A 96 14.23 7.64 -3.20
C GLY A 96 14.08 6.31 -2.42
N PHE A 97 13.00 5.58 -2.60
CA PHE A 97 12.87 4.25 -2.01
C PHE A 97 13.83 3.25 -2.67
N THR A 98 14.46 2.41 -1.86
CA THR A 98 15.53 1.49 -2.30
C THR A 98 15.15 0.03 -2.28
N SER A 99 14.04 -0.34 -1.63
CA SER A 99 13.56 -1.72 -1.54
C SER A 99 12.18 -1.87 -2.16
N ILE A 100 12.12 -1.80 -3.49
CA ILE A 100 10.88 -1.87 -4.28
C ILE A 100 10.82 -3.22 -4.98
N LYS A 101 9.73 -3.95 -4.75
CA LYS A 101 9.43 -5.22 -5.43
C LYS A 101 8.16 -5.08 -6.24
N VAL A 102 8.30 -5.19 -7.56
CA VAL A 102 7.15 -5.17 -8.47
C VAL A 102 6.64 -6.58 -8.67
N LEU A 103 5.37 -6.80 -8.39
CA LEU A 103 4.67 -8.05 -8.69
C LEU A 103 3.67 -7.84 -9.82
N LYS A 104 3.61 -8.83 -10.70
CA LYS A 104 2.54 -8.98 -11.69
C LYS A 104 1.49 -9.98 -11.17
N PRO A 105 0.25 -9.93 -11.65
CA PRO A 105 -0.76 -10.92 -11.31
C PRO A 105 -0.25 -12.36 -11.47
N LYS A 106 -0.54 -13.21 -10.48
CA LYS A 106 -0.09 -14.60 -10.29
C LYS A 106 1.35 -14.76 -9.79
N GLU A 107 2.13 -13.68 -9.70
CA GLU A 107 3.44 -13.75 -9.05
C GLU A 107 3.27 -13.70 -7.53
N LYS A 108 4.12 -14.41 -6.82
CA LYS A 108 4.17 -14.39 -5.36
C LYS A 108 5.59 -14.34 -4.84
N ILE A 109 5.74 -13.79 -3.65
CA ILE A 109 7.00 -13.74 -2.92
C ILE A 109 6.79 -14.06 -1.45
N MET A 110 7.88 -14.48 -0.81
CA MET A 110 7.99 -14.44 0.64
C MET A 110 8.66 -13.13 1.04
N GLN A 111 7.97 -12.32 1.84
CA GLN A 111 8.52 -11.09 2.38
C GLN A 111 8.34 -11.10 3.89
N LYS A 112 9.47 -11.05 4.64
CA LYS A 112 9.47 -11.36 6.07
C LYS A 112 8.89 -12.75 6.31
N ASP A 113 7.89 -12.87 7.15
CA ASP A 113 7.17 -14.12 7.45
C ASP A 113 5.83 -14.26 6.70
N LEU A 114 5.62 -13.42 5.69
CA LEU A 114 4.38 -13.39 4.91
C LEU A 114 4.58 -13.90 3.47
N GLU A 115 3.70 -14.76 3.01
CA GLU A 115 3.51 -15.04 1.59
C GLU A 115 2.58 -14.00 1.00
N ILE A 116 3.02 -13.30 -0.05
CA ILE A 116 2.26 -12.26 -0.73
C ILE A 116 2.14 -12.64 -2.20
N GLU A 117 0.91 -12.84 -2.65
CA GLU A 117 0.57 -13.15 -4.03
C GLU A 117 -0.23 -12.00 -4.64
N ALA A 118 0.22 -11.50 -5.80
CA ALA A 118 -0.54 -10.53 -6.57
C ALA A 118 -1.63 -11.23 -7.39
N THR A 119 -2.83 -10.66 -7.37
CA THR A 119 -3.95 -11.07 -8.22
C THR A 119 -4.27 -9.98 -9.22
N ALA A 120 -5.01 -10.31 -10.28
CA ALA A 120 -5.47 -9.31 -11.23
C ALA A 120 -6.53 -8.41 -10.57
N GLY A 121 -6.31 -7.10 -10.62
CA GLY A 121 -7.30 -6.08 -10.28
C GLY A 121 -7.91 -5.47 -11.54
N ALA A 122 -8.67 -4.38 -11.38
CA ALA A 122 -9.26 -3.67 -12.50
C ALA A 122 -8.18 -3.02 -13.38
N PRO A 123 -8.30 -3.07 -14.73
CA PRO A 123 -7.31 -2.49 -15.64
C PRO A 123 -7.49 -0.98 -15.89
N VAL A 124 -8.37 -0.30 -15.17
CA VAL A 124 -8.78 1.08 -15.43
C VAL A 124 -8.56 1.96 -14.20
N PRO A 125 -7.90 3.11 -14.33
CA PRO A 125 -7.18 3.63 -15.50
C PRO A 125 -5.77 3.04 -15.67
N GLN A 126 -5.30 2.32 -14.67
CA GLN A 126 -4.00 1.64 -14.63
C GLN A 126 -4.22 0.18 -14.21
N ILE A 127 -3.25 -0.68 -14.52
CA ILE A 127 -3.29 -2.06 -14.03
C ILE A 127 -3.10 -2.03 -12.52
N GLU A 128 -4.10 -2.52 -11.82
CA GLU A 128 -4.10 -2.70 -10.37
C GLU A 128 -3.69 -4.11 -10.00
N ASN A 129 -3.13 -4.25 -8.80
CA ASN A 129 -3.00 -5.53 -8.15
C ASN A 129 -4.03 -5.65 -7.03
N GLY A 130 -4.75 -6.77 -6.98
CA GLY A 130 -5.24 -7.30 -5.73
C GLY A 130 -4.13 -8.12 -5.07
N TYR A 131 -4.28 -8.47 -3.81
CA TYR A 131 -3.30 -9.27 -3.08
C TYR A 131 -3.95 -10.28 -2.15
N ILE A 132 -3.37 -11.48 -2.14
CA ILE A 132 -3.60 -12.48 -1.09
C ILE A 132 -2.35 -12.47 -0.22
N VAL A 133 -2.51 -12.24 1.07
CA VAL A 133 -1.43 -12.22 2.05
C VAL A 133 -1.70 -13.25 3.13
N LYS A 134 -0.74 -14.11 3.43
CA LYS A 134 -0.86 -15.17 4.44
C LYS A 134 0.41 -15.27 5.28
N ASP A 135 0.23 -15.58 6.56
CA ASP A 135 1.33 -15.97 7.45
C ASP A 135 1.68 -17.46 7.28
N ASP A 136 2.69 -17.90 8.02
CA ASP A 136 3.17 -19.30 8.04
C ASP A 136 2.13 -20.32 8.55
N LYS A 137 1.06 -19.85 9.17
CA LYS A 137 -0.07 -20.67 9.66
C LYS A 137 -1.27 -20.65 8.71
N GLY A 138 -1.13 -19.98 7.56
CA GLY A 138 -2.19 -19.84 6.57
C GLY A 138 -3.26 -18.82 6.93
N LYS A 139 -3.06 -18.03 8.00
CA LYS A 139 -3.96 -16.94 8.36
C LYS A 139 -3.63 -15.71 7.52
N GLY A 140 -4.63 -15.05 6.97
CA GLY A 140 -4.38 -13.92 6.11
C GLY A 140 -5.64 -13.23 5.63
N PHE A 141 -5.50 -12.45 4.58
CA PHE A 141 -6.56 -11.67 3.98
C PHE A 141 -6.42 -11.62 2.45
N TYR A 142 -7.50 -11.26 1.81
CA TYR A 142 -7.54 -10.84 0.41
C TYR A 142 -7.96 -9.38 0.36
N ILE A 143 -7.29 -8.60 -0.48
CA ILE A 143 -7.68 -7.23 -0.77
C ILE A 143 -7.72 -7.00 -2.28
N GLU A 144 -8.80 -6.37 -2.72
CA GLU A 144 -8.98 -5.89 -4.07
C GLU A 144 -9.50 -4.45 -3.97
N PRO A 145 -8.81 -3.47 -4.57
CA PRO A 145 -9.16 -2.08 -4.34
C PRO A 145 -10.49 -1.66 -4.99
N HIS A 146 -10.92 -2.24 -6.07
CA HIS A 146 -12.26 -2.13 -6.72
C HIS A 146 -12.30 -2.75 -8.12
#